data_151b88047fd325b7517797b087848205
#
_entry.id   151b88047fd325b7517797b087848205
#
_cell.length_a   1.000
_cell.length_b   1.000
_cell.length_c   1.000
_cell.angle_alpha   90.00
_cell.angle_beta   90.00
_cell.angle_gamma   90.00
#
_symmetry.space_group_name_H-M   'P 1'
#
loop_
_entity.id
_entity.type
_entity.pdbx_description
1 polymer ?
#
loop_
_entity_poly.entity_id
_entity_poly.type
_entity_poly.pdbx_seq_one_letter_code
_entity_poly.pdbx_strand_id
1 'polypeptide(L)'
;MIAGLDVRTTDVSEVTAAAGLVFENPFSQITGSRFTVYEEIAFGLENMGLPRDEIIKRIEESLDLLDIRKVKDKNPFDLSGGQMQRVAIAGVVAMKPKVLILDEPTSQLDPQGSDEVFKVVENLTKEGITIIMAEQKMEKIAQYADRVLLLDDAKLIAYDTPEAIFSREDLASLGVQPPAVTAIARHLNKRKANGHYPVELDELKGLLAEEGVPHE
;
A
#
# COMPACT_ATOMS: atom_id res chain seq x y z
N MET A 1 -12.67 -14.16 -7.42
CA MET A 1 -11.47 -14.76 -8.07
C MET A 1 -10.24 -14.02 -7.57
N ILE A 2 -9.20 -14.69 -7.09
CA ILE A 2 -7.91 -14.13 -6.69
C ILE A 2 -6.83 -14.79 -7.54
N ALA A 3 -6.05 -14.02 -8.30
CA ALA A 3 -4.99 -14.53 -9.18
C ALA A 3 -5.44 -15.72 -10.09
N GLY A 4 -6.69 -15.72 -10.53
CA GLY A 4 -7.29 -16.78 -11.34
C GLY A 4 -7.92 -17.94 -10.55
N LEU A 5 -7.78 -17.97 -9.22
CA LEU A 5 -8.35 -18.98 -8.33
C LEU A 5 -9.76 -18.59 -7.87
N ASP A 6 -10.72 -19.50 -7.93
CA ASP A 6 -12.05 -19.28 -7.32
C ASP A 6 -11.96 -19.59 -5.82
N VAL A 7 -12.01 -18.58 -4.97
CA VAL A 7 -11.87 -18.69 -3.51
C VAL A 7 -12.94 -19.57 -2.84
N ARG A 8 -14.04 -19.89 -3.54
CA ARG A 8 -15.13 -20.73 -3.02
C ARG A 8 -14.86 -22.22 -3.21
N THR A 9 -14.02 -22.58 -4.19
CA THR A 9 -13.81 -23.96 -4.61
C THR A 9 -12.34 -24.39 -4.54
N THR A 10 -11.41 -23.43 -4.50
CA THR A 10 -9.98 -23.70 -4.39
C THR A 10 -9.61 -23.97 -2.93
N ASP A 11 -8.64 -24.87 -2.72
CA ASP A 11 -8.10 -25.14 -1.38
C ASP A 11 -7.55 -23.86 -0.73
N VAL A 12 -7.78 -23.72 0.58
CA VAL A 12 -7.34 -22.54 1.33
C VAL A 12 -5.83 -22.37 1.26
N SER A 13 -5.07 -23.45 1.24
CA SER A 13 -3.61 -23.41 1.14
C SER A 13 -3.13 -22.78 -0.18
N GLU A 14 -3.80 -23.06 -1.29
CA GLU A 14 -3.49 -22.46 -2.59
C GLU A 14 -3.85 -20.98 -2.64
N VAL A 15 -5.00 -20.62 -2.05
CA VAL A 15 -5.45 -19.21 -1.99
C VAL A 15 -4.50 -18.39 -1.12
N THR A 16 -4.09 -18.91 0.04
CA THR A 16 -3.15 -18.22 0.95
C THR A 16 -1.73 -18.14 0.40
N ALA A 17 -1.33 -19.07 -0.45
CA ALA A 17 -0.07 -18.96 -1.19
C ALA A 17 -0.11 -17.90 -2.29
N ALA A 18 -1.29 -17.63 -2.87
CA ALA A 18 -1.47 -16.65 -3.93
C ALA A 18 -1.73 -15.22 -3.43
N ALA A 19 -2.29 -15.06 -2.23
CA ALA A 19 -2.65 -13.77 -1.65
C ALA A 19 -2.20 -13.65 -0.21
N GLY A 20 -1.46 -12.58 0.08
CA GLY A 20 -1.04 -12.22 1.43
C GLY A 20 -1.86 -11.07 2.00
N LEU A 21 -2.08 -11.06 3.31
CA LEU A 21 -2.76 -9.99 4.02
C LEU A 21 -1.84 -9.43 5.10
N VAL A 22 -1.75 -8.12 5.17
CA VAL A 22 -1.06 -7.38 6.24
C VAL A 22 -2.09 -6.55 6.98
N PHE A 23 -2.16 -6.70 8.28
CA PHE A 23 -3.10 -6.00 9.14
C PHE A 23 -2.63 -4.56 9.45
N GLU A 24 -3.57 -3.71 9.81
CA GLU A 24 -3.33 -2.34 10.28
C GLU A 24 -2.29 -2.28 11.41
N ASN A 25 -2.44 -3.16 12.41
CA ASN A 25 -1.55 -3.22 13.55
C ASN A 25 -0.46 -4.28 13.35
N PRO A 26 0.83 -3.90 13.15
CA PRO A 26 1.91 -4.85 12.95
C PRO A 26 2.14 -5.79 14.15
N PHE A 27 1.78 -5.38 15.37
CA PHE A 27 1.83 -6.25 16.55
C PHE A 27 0.93 -7.48 16.42
N SER A 28 -0.16 -7.40 15.68
CA SER A 28 -1.05 -8.53 15.41
C SER A 28 -0.49 -9.48 14.36
N GLN A 29 0.48 -9.03 13.56
CA GLN A 29 1.10 -9.78 12.49
C GLN A 29 2.34 -10.54 12.98
N ILE A 30 3.14 -9.91 13.85
CA ILE A 30 4.36 -10.49 14.41
C ILE A 30 3.99 -11.67 15.32
N THR A 31 4.61 -12.84 15.06
CA THR A 31 4.26 -14.08 15.77
C THR A 31 4.67 -14.08 17.24
N GLY A 32 5.71 -13.31 17.59
CA GLY A 32 6.28 -13.25 18.92
C GLY A 32 6.99 -14.55 19.36
N SER A 33 7.09 -15.55 18.49
CA SER A 33 7.75 -16.82 18.75
C SER A 33 9.22 -16.84 18.37
N ARG A 34 9.71 -15.75 17.77
CA ARG A 34 11.05 -15.59 17.24
C ARG A 34 11.78 -14.41 17.89
N PHE A 35 13.09 -14.54 18.05
CA PHE A 35 13.89 -13.54 18.75
C PHE A 35 14.47 -12.47 17.83
N THR A 36 14.52 -12.73 16.53
CA THR A 36 15.10 -11.81 15.54
C THR A 36 14.14 -11.57 14.37
N VAL A 37 14.28 -10.42 13.72
CA VAL A 37 13.59 -10.10 12.47
C VAL A 37 13.84 -11.16 11.41
N TYR A 38 15.08 -11.65 11.31
CA TYR A 38 15.45 -12.70 10.37
C TYR A 38 14.62 -13.98 10.58
N GLU A 39 14.52 -14.44 11.83
CA GLU A 39 13.74 -15.63 12.19
C GLU A 39 12.24 -15.40 12.04
N GLU A 40 11.75 -14.19 12.30
CA GLU A 40 10.35 -13.83 12.12
C GLU A 40 9.94 -13.94 10.64
N ILE A 41 10.77 -13.43 9.70
CA ILE A 41 10.53 -13.58 8.27
C ILE A 41 10.62 -15.05 7.83
N ALA A 42 11.54 -15.84 8.43
CA ALA A 42 11.69 -17.26 8.14
C ALA A 42 10.43 -18.07 8.48
N PHE A 43 9.67 -17.67 9.50
CA PHE A 43 8.55 -18.44 10.06
C PHE A 43 7.54 -18.89 9.02
N GLY A 44 7.06 -17.97 8.16
CA GLY A 44 6.11 -18.29 7.09
C GLY A 44 6.69 -19.27 6.06
N LEU A 45 7.97 -19.09 5.72
CA LEU A 45 8.68 -19.91 4.73
C LEU A 45 8.95 -21.34 5.25
N GLU A 46 9.27 -21.47 6.55
CA GLU A 46 9.40 -22.76 7.22
C GLU A 46 8.08 -23.54 7.21
N ASN A 47 6.97 -22.86 7.49
CA ASN A 47 5.63 -23.47 7.45
C ASN A 47 5.20 -23.91 6.04
N MET A 48 5.75 -23.28 4.99
CA MET A 48 5.58 -23.72 3.60
C MET A 48 6.42 -24.97 3.27
N GLY A 49 7.30 -25.41 4.16
CA GLY A 49 8.18 -26.56 3.93
C GLY A 49 9.23 -26.33 2.85
N LEU A 50 9.66 -25.10 2.62
CA LEU A 50 10.67 -24.77 1.62
C LEU A 50 12.05 -25.29 2.01
N PRO A 51 12.90 -25.65 1.02
CA PRO A 51 14.31 -25.99 1.27
C PRO A 51 15.04 -24.81 1.91
N ARG A 52 16.02 -25.13 2.81
CA ARG A 52 16.78 -24.14 3.57
C ARG A 52 17.41 -23.04 2.69
N ASP A 53 17.99 -23.42 1.57
CA ASP A 53 18.67 -22.46 0.69
C ASP A 53 17.67 -21.47 0.05
N GLU A 54 16.46 -21.94 -0.29
CA GLU A 54 15.39 -21.09 -0.79
C GLU A 54 14.86 -20.16 0.30
N ILE A 55 14.73 -20.64 1.55
CA ILE A 55 14.35 -19.81 2.70
C ILE A 55 15.34 -18.67 2.87
N ILE A 56 16.64 -18.98 2.97
CA ILE A 56 17.71 -17.99 3.12
C ILE A 56 17.63 -16.95 1.98
N LYS A 57 17.54 -17.40 0.73
CA LYS A 57 17.46 -16.53 -0.44
C LYS A 57 16.28 -15.56 -0.33
N ARG A 58 15.08 -16.05 -0.01
CA ARG A 58 13.87 -15.22 0.08
C ARG A 58 13.92 -14.24 1.23
N ILE A 59 14.51 -14.61 2.36
CA ILE A 59 14.71 -13.68 3.48
C ILE A 59 15.65 -12.54 3.04
N GLU A 60 16.81 -12.86 2.44
CA GLU A 60 17.77 -11.86 2.00
C GLU A 60 17.17 -10.89 0.95
N GLU A 61 16.41 -11.42 -0.02
CA GLU A 61 15.66 -10.62 -0.99
C GLU A 61 14.67 -9.67 -0.30
N SER A 62 13.91 -10.17 0.69
CA SER A 62 12.92 -9.38 1.42
C SER A 62 13.54 -8.30 2.30
N LEU A 63 14.68 -8.61 2.96
CA LEU A 63 15.42 -7.64 3.79
C LEU A 63 15.87 -6.43 2.96
N ASP A 64 16.30 -6.65 1.72
CA ASP A 64 16.73 -5.57 0.82
C ASP A 64 15.53 -4.80 0.28
N LEU A 65 14.51 -5.50 -0.20
CA LEU A 65 13.32 -4.90 -0.80
C LEU A 65 12.57 -3.98 0.18
N LEU A 66 12.54 -4.36 1.47
CA LEU A 66 11.86 -3.62 2.53
C LEU A 66 12.78 -2.62 3.27
N ASP A 67 14.07 -2.53 2.90
CA ASP A 67 15.10 -1.71 3.58
C ASP A 67 15.14 -1.93 5.11
N ILE A 68 15.17 -3.21 5.51
CA ILE A 68 15.23 -3.62 6.92
C ILE A 68 16.46 -4.46 7.28
N ARG A 69 17.41 -4.59 6.36
CA ARG A 69 18.64 -5.37 6.58
C ARG A 69 19.41 -4.96 7.84
N LYS A 70 19.43 -3.67 8.17
CA LYS A 70 20.14 -3.13 9.34
C LYS A 70 19.55 -3.58 10.68
N VAL A 71 18.32 -4.06 10.67
CA VAL A 71 17.61 -4.50 11.88
C VAL A 71 17.36 -6.00 11.94
N LYS A 72 17.93 -6.79 11.00
CA LYS A 72 17.67 -8.22 10.85
C LYS A 72 17.95 -9.06 12.12
N ASP A 73 18.93 -8.63 12.91
CA ASP A 73 19.34 -9.33 14.14
C ASP A 73 18.69 -8.77 15.41
N LYS A 74 17.82 -7.74 15.28
CA LYS A 74 17.09 -7.17 16.41
C LYS A 74 15.83 -7.96 16.71
N ASN A 75 15.36 -7.84 17.96
CA ASN A 75 14.04 -8.33 18.31
C ASN A 75 12.98 -7.45 17.60
N PRO A 76 11.94 -8.04 16.96
CA PRO A 76 10.88 -7.28 16.30
C PRO A 76 10.19 -6.27 17.21
N PHE A 77 10.06 -6.55 18.51
CA PHE A 77 9.42 -5.67 19.48
C PHE A 77 10.28 -4.47 19.92
N ASP A 78 11.59 -4.47 19.59
CA ASP A 78 12.50 -3.34 19.87
C ASP A 78 12.57 -2.34 18.70
N LEU A 79 11.72 -2.49 17.69
CA LEU A 79 11.69 -1.69 16.48
C LEU A 79 10.78 -0.46 16.62
N SER A 80 11.04 0.59 15.82
CA SER A 80 10.06 1.66 15.61
C SER A 80 8.83 1.12 14.88
N GLY A 81 7.68 1.81 15.00
CA GLY A 81 6.43 1.40 14.34
C GLY A 81 6.62 1.18 12.82
N GLY A 82 7.30 2.11 12.12
CA GLY A 82 7.55 1.97 10.69
C GLY A 82 8.49 0.81 10.35
N GLN A 83 9.50 0.53 11.18
CA GLN A 83 10.36 -0.64 11.01
C GLN A 83 9.58 -1.94 11.24
N MET A 84 8.75 -1.99 12.28
CA MET A 84 7.93 -3.17 12.58
C MET A 84 6.91 -3.42 11.47
N GLN A 85 6.28 -2.38 10.94
CA GLN A 85 5.36 -2.51 9.79
C GLN A 85 6.06 -3.10 8.57
N ARG A 86 7.29 -2.64 8.25
CA ARG A 86 8.07 -3.19 7.14
C ARG A 86 8.47 -4.65 7.40
N VAL A 87 8.75 -5.04 8.64
CA VAL A 87 8.98 -6.44 9.00
C VAL A 87 7.73 -7.29 8.80
N ALA A 88 6.57 -6.79 9.22
CA ALA A 88 5.28 -7.46 8.99
C ALA A 88 5.01 -7.68 7.49
N ILE A 89 5.24 -6.65 6.67
CA ILE A 89 5.13 -6.75 5.21
C ILE A 89 6.17 -7.76 4.66
N ALA A 90 7.42 -7.74 5.15
CA ALA A 90 8.49 -8.63 4.70
C ALA A 90 8.15 -10.10 4.92
N GLY A 91 7.57 -10.44 6.07
CA GLY A 91 7.13 -11.81 6.37
C GLY A 91 6.12 -12.34 5.35
N VAL A 92 5.23 -11.49 4.86
CA VAL A 92 4.24 -11.85 3.83
C VAL A 92 4.86 -11.87 2.44
N VAL A 93 5.65 -10.85 2.09
CA VAL A 93 6.29 -10.72 0.77
C VAL A 93 7.29 -11.84 0.49
N ALA A 94 8.01 -12.32 1.52
CA ALA A 94 8.93 -13.45 1.40
C ALA A 94 8.25 -14.72 0.86
N MET A 95 6.96 -14.91 1.13
CA MET A 95 6.16 -16.02 0.59
C MET A 95 5.87 -15.87 -0.91
N LYS A 96 6.20 -14.73 -1.53
CA LYS A 96 6.01 -14.41 -2.96
C LYS A 96 4.54 -14.50 -3.41
N PRO A 97 3.62 -13.80 -2.73
CA PRO A 97 2.22 -13.78 -3.15
C PRO A 97 2.08 -13.02 -4.48
N LYS A 98 1.04 -13.36 -5.26
CA LYS A 98 0.68 -12.61 -6.49
C LYS A 98 -0.12 -11.35 -6.17
N VAL A 99 -0.86 -11.37 -5.05
CA VAL A 99 -1.69 -10.26 -4.56
C VAL A 99 -1.32 -9.99 -3.12
N LEU A 100 -1.03 -8.74 -2.77
CA LEU A 100 -0.80 -8.30 -1.41
C LEU A 100 -1.92 -7.35 -1.00
N ILE A 101 -2.60 -7.68 0.08
CA ILE A 101 -3.66 -6.86 0.67
C ILE A 101 -3.08 -6.16 1.89
N LEU A 102 -3.19 -4.83 1.93
CA LEU A 102 -2.71 -3.99 3.01
C LEU A 102 -3.90 -3.26 3.63
N ASP A 103 -4.18 -3.52 4.90
CA ASP A 103 -5.26 -2.88 5.63
C ASP A 103 -4.71 -1.74 6.47
N GLU A 104 -4.92 -0.49 6.01
CA GLU A 104 -4.46 0.76 6.63
C GLU A 104 -2.99 0.71 7.11
N PRO A 105 -2.02 0.29 6.30
CA PRO A 105 -0.65 -0.03 6.74
C PRO A 105 0.11 1.17 7.28
N THR A 106 -0.44 2.37 7.17
CA THR A 106 0.21 3.62 7.61
C THR A 106 -0.56 4.40 8.68
N SER A 107 -1.67 3.87 9.19
CA SER A 107 -2.56 4.54 10.17
C SER A 107 -1.84 4.94 11.47
N GLN A 108 -0.93 4.09 11.96
CA GLN A 108 -0.21 4.27 13.23
C GLN A 108 1.21 4.84 13.05
N LEU A 109 1.56 5.31 11.84
CA LEU A 109 2.90 5.78 11.53
C LEU A 109 2.97 7.31 11.46
N ASP A 110 4.13 7.83 11.85
CA ASP A 110 4.50 9.20 11.58
C ASP A 110 4.65 9.45 10.06
N PRO A 111 4.74 10.71 9.61
CA PRO A 111 4.85 11.01 8.19
C PRO A 111 6.04 10.32 7.51
N GLN A 112 7.20 10.26 8.18
CA GLN A 112 8.39 9.62 7.64
C GLN A 112 8.20 8.12 7.49
N GLY A 113 7.69 7.43 8.51
CA GLY A 113 7.40 6.00 8.45
C GLY A 113 6.37 5.66 7.38
N SER A 114 5.35 6.52 7.21
CA SER A 114 4.38 6.40 6.14
C SER A 114 5.03 6.48 4.77
N ASP A 115 5.91 7.48 4.52
CA ASP A 115 6.61 7.62 3.25
C ASP A 115 7.51 6.42 2.95
N GLU A 116 8.16 5.85 3.96
CA GLU A 116 8.98 4.65 3.84
C GLU A 116 8.14 3.43 3.43
N VAL A 117 6.93 3.25 3.99
CA VAL A 117 6.01 2.17 3.60
C VAL A 117 5.51 2.36 2.16
N PHE A 118 5.16 3.58 1.74
CA PHE A 118 4.72 3.83 0.36
C PHE A 118 5.84 3.61 -0.67
N LYS A 119 7.11 3.91 -0.34
CA LYS A 119 8.26 3.53 -1.19
C LYS A 119 8.38 2.02 -1.36
N VAL A 120 8.14 1.27 -0.29
CA VAL A 120 8.09 -0.20 -0.37
C VAL A 120 6.97 -0.65 -1.29
N VAL A 121 5.75 -0.10 -1.15
CA VAL A 121 4.62 -0.41 -2.02
C VAL A 121 4.97 -0.18 -3.49
N GLU A 122 5.59 0.96 -3.81
CA GLU A 122 6.07 1.27 -5.16
C GLU A 122 7.08 0.24 -5.69
N ASN A 123 8.02 -0.20 -4.85
CA ASN A 123 8.98 -1.23 -5.24
C ASN A 123 8.30 -2.58 -5.50
N LEU A 124 7.35 -2.97 -4.65
CA LEU A 124 6.59 -4.21 -4.81
C LEU A 124 5.76 -4.24 -6.10
N THR A 125 5.16 -3.10 -6.49
CA THR A 125 4.44 -3.00 -7.77
C THR A 125 5.39 -3.13 -8.97
N LYS A 126 6.61 -2.58 -8.89
CA LYS A 126 7.64 -2.77 -9.92
C LYS A 126 8.09 -4.23 -10.07
N GLU A 127 8.05 -5.00 -8.99
CA GLU A 127 8.29 -6.46 -9.01
C GLU A 127 7.09 -7.27 -9.51
N GLY A 128 5.99 -6.61 -9.90
CA GLY A 128 4.82 -7.25 -10.51
C GLY A 128 3.80 -7.79 -9.50
N ILE A 129 3.89 -7.43 -8.23
CA ILE A 129 2.91 -7.79 -7.20
C ILE A 129 1.69 -6.86 -7.35
N THR A 130 0.50 -7.43 -7.43
CA THR A 130 -0.73 -6.65 -7.38
C THR A 130 -1.02 -6.23 -5.94
N ILE A 131 -1.16 -4.93 -5.69
CA ILE A 131 -1.46 -4.39 -4.35
C ILE A 131 -2.91 -3.95 -4.28
N ILE A 132 -3.61 -4.38 -3.23
CA ILE A 132 -4.92 -3.85 -2.83
C ILE A 132 -4.73 -3.22 -1.46
N MET A 133 -5.02 -1.94 -1.32
CA MET A 133 -4.79 -1.20 -0.08
C MET A 133 -6.05 -0.46 0.36
N ALA A 134 -6.45 -0.62 1.62
CA ALA A 134 -7.33 0.33 2.28
C ALA A 134 -6.45 1.44 2.88
N GLU A 135 -6.77 2.72 2.66
CA GLU A 135 -5.97 3.86 3.13
C GLU A 135 -6.86 5.09 3.28
N GLN A 136 -6.54 5.94 4.26
CA GLN A 136 -7.25 7.17 4.56
C GLN A 136 -6.49 8.43 4.10
N LYS A 137 -5.22 8.31 3.71
CA LYS A 137 -4.38 9.42 3.26
C LYS A 137 -4.63 9.68 1.76
N MET A 138 -5.59 10.56 1.45
CA MET A 138 -6.05 10.79 0.07
C MET A 138 -4.94 11.28 -0.86
N GLU A 139 -3.97 12.05 -0.35
CA GLU A 139 -2.78 12.46 -1.11
C GLU A 139 -1.95 11.26 -1.55
N LYS A 140 -1.84 10.25 -0.68
CA LYS A 140 -1.10 9.02 -1.00
C LYS A 140 -1.87 8.15 -1.99
N ILE A 141 -3.18 8.02 -1.83
CA ILE A 141 -4.03 7.34 -2.82
C ILE A 141 -3.90 8.03 -4.19
N ALA A 142 -3.95 9.37 -4.23
CA ALA A 142 -3.80 10.12 -5.47
C ALA A 142 -2.46 9.89 -6.17
N GLN A 143 -1.38 9.78 -5.39
CA GLN A 143 -0.01 9.63 -5.88
C GLN A 143 0.34 8.21 -6.31
N TYR A 144 -0.16 7.18 -5.62
CA TYR A 144 0.33 5.81 -5.76
C TYR A 144 -0.67 4.84 -6.39
N ALA A 145 -1.96 5.16 -6.41
CA ALA A 145 -2.96 4.22 -6.91
C ALA A 145 -3.18 4.35 -8.43
N ASP A 146 -3.18 3.22 -9.14
CA ASP A 146 -3.64 3.17 -10.55
C ASP A 146 -5.17 3.25 -10.64
N ARG A 147 -5.86 2.68 -9.65
CA ARG A 147 -7.32 2.61 -9.56
C ARG A 147 -7.78 2.79 -8.12
N VAL A 148 -8.92 3.42 -7.96
CA VAL A 148 -9.58 3.62 -6.67
C VAL A 148 -10.94 2.94 -6.70
N LEU A 149 -11.17 2.10 -5.69
CA LEU A 149 -12.48 1.54 -5.36
C LEU A 149 -13.13 2.44 -4.31
N LEU A 150 -14.26 3.03 -4.63
CA LEU A 150 -15.06 3.79 -3.68
C LEU A 150 -16.22 2.92 -3.19
N LEU A 151 -16.24 2.66 -1.88
CA LEU A 151 -17.26 1.84 -1.23
C LEU A 151 -18.07 2.69 -0.27
N ASP A 152 -19.38 2.49 -0.24
CA ASP A 152 -20.29 3.05 0.76
C ASP A 152 -21.35 2.02 1.13
N ASP A 153 -21.61 1.84 2.43
CA ASP A 153 -22.56 0.85 2.95
C ASP A 153 -22.40 -0.55 2.30
N ALA A 154 -21.15 -1.04 2.24
CA ALA A 154 -20.75 -2.30 1.61
C ALA A 154 -21.12 -2.45 0.11
N LYS A 155 -21.39 -1.34 -0.58
CA LYS A 155 -21.68 -1.30 -2.02
C LYS A 155 -20.56 -0.61 -2.78
N LEU A 156 -20.26 -1.13 -3.96
CA LEU A 156 -19.35 -0.47 -4.89
C LEU A 156 -20.05 0.73 -5.53
N ILE A 157 -19.60 1.94 -5.20
CA ILE A 157 -20.13 3.20 -5.75
C ILE A 157 -19.40 3.55 -7.04
N ALA A 158 -18.07 3.40 -7.07
CA ALA A 158 -17.27 3.66 -8.25
C ALA A 158 -15.96 2.86 -8.25
N TYR A 159 -15.41 2.63 -9.45
CA TYR A 159 -14.10 2.06 -9.67
C TYR A 159 -13.46 2.76 -10.87
N ASP A 160 -12.49 3.64 -10.63
CA ASP A 160 -11.88 4.46 -11.69
C ASP A 160 -10.47 4.95 -11.27
N THR A 161 -9.87 5.81 -12.09
CA THR A 161 -8.62 6.50 -11.77
C THR A 161 -8.80 7.44 -10.58
N PRO A 162 -7.72 7.76 -9.84
CA PRO A 162 -7.78 8.74 -8.76
C PRO A 162 -8.39 10.08 -9.20
N GLU A 163 -7.99 10.59 -10.38
CA GLU A 163 -8.53 11.84 -10.93
C GLU A 163 -10.05 11.80 -11.12
N ALA A 164 -10.56 10.72 -11.70
CA ALA A 164 -11.99 10.56 -11.94
C ALA A 164 -12.77 10.46 -10.61
N ILE A 165 -12.25 9.69 -9.67
CA ILE A 165 -12.86 9.55 -8.33
C ILE A 165 -12.84 10.87 -7.57
N PHE A 166 -11.69 11.54 -7.46
CA PHE A 166 -11.58 12.79 -6.70
C PHE A 166 -12.23 13.99 -7.38
N SER A 167 -12.59 13.87 -8.67
CA SER A 167 -13.38 14.91 -9.38
C SER A 167 -14.89 14.79 -9.16
N ARG A 168 -15.39 13.75 -8.51
CA ARG A 168 -16.81 13.55 -8.23
C ARG A 168 -17.35 14.64 -7.29
N GLU A 169 -18.58 15.08 -7.54
CA GLU A 169 -19.24 16.13 -6.74
C GLU A 169 -19.87 15.58 -5.44
N ASP A 170 -20.15 14.27 -5.40
CA ASP A 170 -20.84 13.61 -4.30
C ASP A 170 -19.91 13.09 -3.17
N LEU A 171 -18.57 13.22 -3.30
CA LEU A 171 -17.60 12.71 -2.33
C LEU A 171 -17.87 13.16 -0.88
N ALA A 172 -18.21 14.44 -0.71
CA ALA A 172 -18.49 14.98 0.63
C ALA A 172 -19.69 14.31 1.30
N SER A 173 -20.71 13.90 0.52
CA SER A 173 -21.87 13.17 1.04
C SER A 173 -21.54 11.72 1.40
N LEU A 174 -20.45 11.16 0.83
CA LEU A 174 -19.91 9.85 1.13
C LEU A 174 -18.84 9.90 2.23
N GLY A 175 -18.62 11.07 2.87
CA GLY A 175 -17.63 11.25 3.92
C GLY A 175 -16.18 11.25 3.44
N VAL A 176 -15.93 11.36 2.12
CA VAL A 176 -14.61 11.37 1.53
C VAL A 176 -14.17 12.79 1.20
N GLN A 177 -13.01 13.19 1.69
CA GLN A 177 -12.37 14.47 1.36
C GLN A 177 -11.38 14.24 0.21
N PRO A 178 -11.43 15.04 -0.89
CA PRO A 178 -10.42 14.92 -1.94
C PRO A 178 -9.05 15.43 -1.44
N PRO A 179 -7.95 15.11 -2.14
CA PRO A 179 -6.64 15.72 -1.87
C PRO A 179 -6.71 17.25 -1.83
N ALA A 180 -5.88 17.88 -1.01
CA ALA A 180 -5.85 19.34 -0.86
C ALA A 180 -5.68 20.06 -2.21
N VAL A 181 -4.83 19.54 -3.09
CA VAL A 181 -4.64 20.05 -4.46
C VAL A 181 -5.95 20.06 -5.25
N THR A 182 -6.69 18.95 -5.20
CA THR A 182 -7.98 18.82 -5.88
C THR A 182 -9.01 19.80 -5.32
N ALA A 183 -9.05 19.97 -3.99
CA ALA A 183 -9.94 20.92 -3.34
C ALA A 183 -9.64 22.38 -3.77
N ILE A 184 -8.37 22.76 -3.82
CA ILE A 184 -7.93 24.09 -4.31
C ILE A 184 -8.29 24.26 -5.78
N ALA A 185 -7.98 23.28 -6.63
CA ALA A 185 -8.29 23.32 -8.06
C ALA A 185 -9.79 23.47 -8.31
N ARG A 186 -10.62 22.77 -7.52
CA ARG A 186 -12.09 22.88 -7.56
C ARG A 186 -12.55 24.29 -7.19
N HIS A 187 -11.98 24.87 -6.13
CA HIS A 187 -12.32 26.24 -5.72
C HIS A 187 -11.95 27.27 -6.78
N LEU A 188 -10.80 27.07 -7.45
CA LEU A 188 -10.33 27.92 -8.55
C LEU A 188 -10.98 27.59 -9.91
N ASN A 189 -11.83 26.56 -9.97
CA ASN A 189 -12.43 26.02 -11.19
C ASN A 189 -11.40 25.64 -12.27
N LYS A 190 -10.25 25.08 -11.86
CA LYS A 190 -9.13 24.67 -12.74
C LYS A 190 -9.22 23.17 -13.03
N ARG A 191 -9.62 22.84 -14.25
CA ARG A 191 -9.71 21.45 -14.72
C ARG A 191 -8.64 21.17 -15.78
N LYS A 192 -8.19 19.94 -15.84
CA LYS A 192 -7.37 19.41 -16.92
C LYS A 192 -8.17 19.30 -18.22
N ALA A 193 -7.49 19.11 -19.35
CA ALA A 193 -8.13 18.95 -20.65
C ALA A 193 -9.13 17.79 -20.73
N ASN A 194 -8.95 16.76 -19.88
CA ASN A 194 -9.87 15.62 -19.77
C ASN A 194 -11.11 15.90 -18.90
N GLY A 195 -11.27 17.13 -18.38
CA GLY A 195 -12.40 17.57 -17.56
C GLY A 195 -12.26 17.23 -16.07
N HIS A 196 -11.25 16.49 -15.64
CA HIS A 196 -10.99 16.19 -14.24
C HIS A 196 -10.19 17.28 -13.53
N TYR A 197 -10.31 17.36 -12.23
CA TYR A 197 -9.43 18.18 -11.41
C TYR A 197 -8.06 17.51 -11.25
N PRO A 198 -6.96 18.29 -11.16
CA PRO A 198 -5.64 17.75 -10.85
C PRO A 198 -5.62 17.13 -9.46
N VAL A 199 -4.84 16.08 -9.29
CA VAL A 199 -4.63 15.38 -8.02
C VAL A 199 -3.23 15.57 -7.46
N GLU A 200 -2.31 16.07 -8.31
CA GLU A 200 -0.92 16.37 -7.93
C GLU A 200 -0.63 17.87 -8.03
N LEU A 201 0.28 18.34 -7.16
CA LEU A 201 0.63 19.77 -7.06
C LEU A 201 1.22 20.31 -8.37
N ASP A 202 2.07 19.54 -9.04
CA ASP A 202 2.73 20.00 -10.28
C ASP A 202 1.75 20.11 -11.44
N GLU A 203 0.70 19.29 -11.47
CA GLU A 203 -0.39 19.44 -12.44
C GLU A 203 -1.13 20.77 -12.23
N LEU A 204 -1.45 21.12 -10.98
CA LEU A 204 -2.12 22.38 -10.65
C LEU A 204 -1.23 23.58 -11.00
N LYS A 205 0.07 23.53 -10.67
CA LYS A 205 1.02 24.57 -11.06
C LYS A 205 1.06 24.78 -12.57
N GLY A 206 1.08 23.68 -13.35
CA GLY A 206 1.03 23.74 -14.82
C GLY A 206 -0.20 24.49 -15.32
N LEU A 207 -1.38 24.16 -14.82
CA LEU A 207 -2.64 24.82 -15.18
C LEU A 207 -2.67 26.33 -14.82
N LEU A 208 -2.04 26.73 -13.71
CA LEU A 208 -1.95 28.12 -13.29
C LEU A 208 -0.93 28.91 -14.14
N ALA A 209 0.16 28.27 -14.53
CA ALA A 209 1.19 28.92 -15.37
C ALA A 209 0.71 29.21 -16.80
N GLU A 210 -0.11 28.32 -17.38
CA GLU A 210 -0.69 28.53 -18.72
C GLU A 210 -1.59 29.78 -18.80
N GLU A 211 -2.13 30.24 -17.67
CA GLU A 211 -2.98 31.44 -17.61
C GLU A 211 -2.23 32.72 -17.18
N GLY A 212 -0.90 32.67 -17.06
CA GLY A 212 -0.09 33.85 -16.76
C GLY A 212 -0.15 34.34 -15.31
N VAL A 213 -0.53 33.48 -14.36
CA VAL A 213 -0.45 33.82 -12.92
C VAL A 213 1.03 33.77 -12.49
N PRO A 214 1.63 34.89 -11.98
CA PRO A 214 3.03 34.90 -11.58
C PRO A 214 3.27 33.93 -10.43
N HIS A 215 4.35 33.15 -10.52
CA HIS A 215 4.87 32.41 -9.39
C HIS A 215 5.59 33.39 -8.44
N GLU A 216 4.98 33.75 -7.32
CA GLU A 216 5.69 34.32 -6.17
C GLU A 216 5.97 33.23 -5.12
#